data_850320bde4b45678a22510396fec04e8
#
_entry.id   850320bde4b45678a22510396fec04e8
#
_cell.length_a   1.000
_cell.length_b   1.000
_cell.length_c   1.000
_cell.angle_alpha   90.00
_cell.angle_beta   90.00
_cell.angle_gamma   90.00
#
_symmetry.space_group_name_H-M   'P 1'
#
loop_
_entity.id
_entity.type
_entity.pdbx_description
1 polymer ?
#
loop_
_entity_poly.entity_id
_entity_poly.type
_entity_poly.pdbx_seq_one_letter_code
_entity_poly.pdbx_strand_id
1 'polypeptide(L)'
;MRLEIPSLMGPTVAHDTRAWTIGRADPRETADYRALRREVFVAEQRVLDVDHDDLDDDPRTIVLVARSADGRVLGGVRLAPATPGRDIGWWTGSRLVVRRDARQSGGIGPALVREACATALRMGVLRFEATVQEPNEVLFRRLGWTAWGATRIQGTPHVRMRWPITRIRDLVAATKSELGSLVGDLRQDSPFALG
;
A
#
# COMPACT_ATOMS: atom_id res chain seq x y z
N MET A 1 32.20 31.24 37.51
CA MET A 1 32.27 30.49 36.27
C MET A 1 31.11 29.50 36.26
N ARG A 2 30.01 29.87 35.58
CA ARG A 2 28.75 29.08 35.54
C ARG A 2 28.81 28.24 34.29
N LEU A 3 28.83 26.90 34.44
CA LEU A 3 28.73 25.96 33.35
C LEU A 3 27.27 25.88 32.90
N GLU A 4 26.99 26.37 31.69
CA GLU A 4 25.71 26.12 31.03
C GLU A 4 25.73 24.75 30.39
N ILE A 5 24.76 23.92 30.81
CA ILE A 5 24.54 22.57 30.23
C ILE A 5 23.69 22.79 28.96
N PRO A 6 24.08 22.33 27.76
CA PRO A 6 23.23 22.40 26.58
C PRO A 6 22.01 21.50 26.78
N SER A 7 20.84 22.07 26.61
CA SER A 7 19.54 21.39 26.57
C SER A 7 19.57 20.31 25.48
N LEU A 8 19.46 19.04 25.87
CA LEU A 8 19.22 17.93 24.95
C LEU A 8 17.83 18.10 24.36
N MET A 9 17.77 18.71 23.17
CA MET A 9 16.57 18.66 22.33
C MET A 9 16.30 17.20 21.99
N GLY A 10 15.21 16.66 22.50
CA GLY A 10 14.70 15.35 22.12
C GLY A 10 14.42 15.26 20.62
N PRO A 11 14.27 14.05 20.04
CA PRO A 11 14.08 13.88 18.62
C PRO A 11 12.85 14.67 18.16
N THR A 12 13.06 15.62 17.26
CA THR A 12 11.99 16.34 16.59
C THR A 12 11.15 15.31 15.83
N VAL A 13 9.95 15.04 16.32
CA VAL A 13 8.97 14.25 15.58
C VAL A 13 8.67 15.07 14.31
N ALA A 14 9.13 14.59 13.18
CA ALA A 14 8.81 15.20 11.89
C ALA A 14 7.29 15.14 11.74
N HIS A 15 6.60 16.26 11.94
CA HIS A 15 5.20 16.40 11.59
C HIS A 15 5.09 16.17 10.09
N ASP A 16 4.45 15.06 9.71
CA ASP A 16 4.11 14.77 8.33
C ASP A 16 3.13 15.85 7.83
N THR A 17 3.68 16.83 7.13
CA THR A 17 2.93 17.98 6.59
C THR A 17 2.13 17.65 5.35
N ARG A 18 1.89 16.36 5.07
CA ARG A 18 1.06 15.96 3.93
C ARG A 18 -0.38 16.43 4.14
N ALA A 19 -0.90 17.14 3.15
CA ALA A 19 -2.29 17.64 3.14
C ALA A 19 -3.34 16.52 2.95
N TRP A 20 -2.95 15.25 3.10
CA TRP A 20 -3.81 14.08 2.91
C TRP A 20 -3.35 12.89 3.78
N THR A 21 -4.29 11.99 4.06
CA THR A 21 -4.06 10.73 4.78
C THR A 21 -4.53 9.55 3.95
N ILE A 22 -3.99 8.34 4.21
CA ILE A 22 -4.43 7.09 3.57
C ILE A 22 -5.02 6.16 4.64
N GLY A 23 -6.11 5.50 4.29
CA GLY A 23 -6.71 4.47 5.12
C GLY A 23 -7.74 3.64 4.36
N ARG A 24 -8.31 2.65 5.05
CA ARG A 24 -9.41 1.86 4.52
C ARG A 24 -10.62 2.77 4.32
N ALA A 25 -11.25 2.63 3.14
CA ALA A 25 -12.44 3.40 2.80
C ALA A 25 -13.66 2.93 3.60
N ASP A 26 -14.46 3.87 4.04
CA ASP A 26 -15.82 3.61 4.49
C ASP A 26 -16.78 3.42 3.29
N PRO A 27 -18.07 3.11 3.49
CA PRO A 27 -19.02 2.92 2.39
C PRO A 27 -19.19 4.15 1.49
N ARG A 28 -19.18 5.37 2.06
CA ARG A 28 -19.29 6.62 1.31
C ARG A 28 -18.04 6.87 0.47
N GLU A 29 -16.87 6.74 1.09
CA GLU A 29 -15.59 6.89 0.40
C GLU A 29 -15.40 5.83 -0.70
N THR A 30 -15.92 4.61 -0.49
CA THR A 30 -15.95 3.57 -1.51
C THR A 30 -16.81 3.97 -2.71
N ALA A 31 -17.96 4.59 -2.47
CA ALA A 31 -18.80 5.11 -3.55
C ALA A 31 -18.11 6.27 -4.31
N ASP A 32 -17.47 7.21 -3.58
CA ASP A 32 -16.71 8.31 -4.16
C ASP A 32 -15.50 7.80 -4.98
N TYR A 33 -14.80 6.80 -4.48
CA TYR A 33 -13.71 6.14 -5.20
C TYR A 33 -14.20 5.44 -6.47
N ARG A 34 -15.33 4.73 -6.43
CA ARG A 34 -15.94 4.12 -7.63
C ARG A 34 -16.35 5.17 -8.66
N ALA A 35 -16.86 6.33 -8.22
CA ALA A 35 -17.17 7.45 -9.12
C ALA A 35 -15.90 8.00 -9.78
N LEU A 36 -14.82 8.20 -9.00
CA LEU A 36 -13.52 8.64 -9.49
C LEU A 36 -12.91 7.64 -10.50
N ARG A 37 -13.04 6.34 -10.26
CA ARG A 37 -12.59 5.30 -11.20
C ARG A 37 -13.27 5.42 -12.55
N ARG A 38 -14.62 5.58 -12.56
CA ARG A 38 -15.38 5.76 -13.81
C ARG A 38 -14.94 7.02 -14.55
N GLU A 39 -14.76 8.14 -13.82
CA GLU A 39 -14.26 9.38 -14.41
C GLU A 39 -12.91 9.16 -15.12
N VAL A 40 -11.96 8.50 -14.47
CA VAL A 40 -10.60 8.33 -14.98
C VAL A 40 -10.51 7.22 -16.03
N PHE A 41 -11.00 6.01 -15.74
CA PHE A 41 -10.77 4.87 -16.62
C PHE A 41 -11.70 4.81 -17.81
N VAL A 42 -12.94 5.28 -17.66
CA VAL A 42 -13.95 5.26 -18.73
C VAL A 42 -13.95 6.58 -19.49
N ALA A 43 -14.11 7.73 -18.80
CA ALA A 43 -14.28 9.00 -19.46
C ALA A 43 -12.94 9.63 -19.91
N GLU A 44 -11.89 9.62 -19.06
CA GLU A 44 -10.60 10.28 -19.37
C GLU A 44 -9.70 9.38 -20.21
N GLN A 45 -9.40 8.17 -19.74
CA GLN A 45 -8.41 7.28 -20.35
C GLN A 45 -8.99 6.34 -21.41
N ARG A 46 -10.30 6.05 -21.35
CA ARG A 46 -11.01 5.12 -22.25
C ARG A 46 -10.35 3.75 -22.34
N VAL A 47 -9.76 3.27 -21.23
CA VAL A 47 -9.13 1.95 -21.14
C VAL A 47 -10.10 0.86 -20.71
N LEU A 48 -11.30 1.22 -20.25
CA LEU A 48 -12.36 0.30 -19.87
C LEU A 48 -13.70 0.80 -20.41
N ASP A 49 -14.51 -0.10 -20.94
CA ASP A 49 -15.90 0.21 -21.31
C ASP A 49 -16.79 0.29 -20.07
N VAL A 50 -16.53 -0.63 -19.10
CA VAL A 50 -17.19 -0.69 -17.80
C VAL A 50 -16.13 -0.86 -16.73
N ASP A 51 -16.22 -0.07 -15.64
CA ASP A 51 -15.23 -0.12 -14.55
C ASP A 51 -15.63 -1.02 -13.37
N HIS A 52 -16.79 -1.67 -13.41
CA HIS A 52 -17.25 -2.62 -12.41
C HIS A 52 -16.89 -4.05 -12.80
N ASP A 53 -16.42 -4.86 -11.84
CA ASP A 53 -16.14 -6.29 -12.01
C ASP A 53 -16.49 -7.08 -10.73
N ASP A 54 -16.50 -8.41 -10.80
CA ASP A 54 -16.88 -9.32 -9.69
C ASP A 54 -16.06 -9.09 -8.42
N LEU A 55 -14.84 -8.55 -8.53
CA LEU A 55 -14.02 -8.23 -7.37
C LEU A 55 -14.54 -7.01 -6.61
N ASP A 56 -15.36 -6.16 -7.22
CA ASP A 56 -15.99 -5.04 -6.51
C ASP A 56 -17.11 -5.49 -5.57
N ASP A 57 -17.66 -6.69 -5.78
CA ASP A 57 -18.73 -7.29 -4.99
C ASP A 57 -18.22 -8.37 -4.02
N ASP A 58 -16.95 -8.76 -4.10
CA ASP A 58 -16.35 -9.70 -3.16
C ASP A 58 -16.23 -9.03 -1.77
N PRO A 59 -16.86 -9.61 -0.71
CA PRO A 59 -16.85 -9.01 0.63
C PRO A 59 -15.46 -8.90 1.27
N ARG A 60 -14.47 -9.62 0.74
CA ARG A 60 -13.08 -9.55 1.20
C ARG A 60 -12.32 -8.40 0.56
N THR A 61 -12.86 -7.81 -0.50
CA THR A 61 -12.22 -6.68 -1.18
C THR A 61 -12.00 -5.52 -0.23
N ILE A 62 -10.80 -4.97 -0.29
CA ILE A 62 -10.39 -3.82 0.49
C ILE A 62 -10.14 -2.66 -0.47
N VAL A 63 -10.75 -1.53 -0.17
CA VAL A 63 -10.47 -0.27 -0.83
C VAL A 63 -9.65 0.60 0.12
N LEU A 64 -8.51 1.07 -0.35
CA LEU A 64 -7.72 2.10 0.32
C LEU A 64 -7.89 3.41 -0.43
N VAL A 65 -8.11 4.49 0.31
CA VAL A 65 -8.26 5.83 -0.26
C VAL A 65 -7.30 6.82 0.37
N ALA A 66 -6.82 7.73 -0.46
CA ALA A 66 -6.18 8.96 -0.01
C ALA A 66 -7.27 10.03 0.11
N ARG A 67 -7.37 10.67 1.28
CA ARG A 67 -8.35 11.72 1.57
C ARG A 67 -7.67 13.01 2.01
N SER A 68 -8.17 14.14 1.56
CA SER A 68 -7.77 15.46 2.03
C SER A 68 -8.28 15.74 3.44
N ALA A 69 -7.83 16.83 4.05
CA ALA A 69 -8.25 17.23 5.40
C ALA A 69 -9.77 17.49 5.53
N ASP A 70 -10.42 17.90 4.43
CA ASP A 70 -11.87 18.10 4.33
C ASP A 70 -12.65 16.82 3.98
N GLY A 71 -11.97 15.65 3.93
CA GLY A 71 -12.58 14.34 3.69
C GLY A 71 -12.84 14.00 2.22
N ARG A 72 -12.38 14.81 1.26
CA ARG A 72 -12.52 14.52 -0.17
C ARG A 72 -11.60 13.38 -0.60
N VAL A 73 -12.10 12.38 -1.33
CA VAL A 73 -11.30 11.31 -1.91
C VAL A 73 -10.45 11.85 -3.06
N LEU A 74 -9.12 11.80 -2.90
CA LEU A 74 -8.13 12.27 -3.87
C LEU A 74 -7.59 11.15 -4.76
N GLY A 75 -7.72 9.91 -4.34
CA GLY A 75 -7.29 8.73 -5.06
C GLY A 75 -7.55 7.46 -4.27
N GLY A 76 -7.32 6.30 -4.88
CA GLY A 76 -7.48 5.04 -4.19
C GLY A 76 -6.92 3.86 -4.97
N VAL A 77 -6.92 2.70 -4.31
CA VAL A 77 -6.49 1.42 -4.86
C VAL A 77 -7.35 0.31 -4.26
N ARG A 78 -7.64 -0.71 -5.05
CA ARG A 78 -8.38 -1.90 -4.64
C ARG A 78 -7.42 -3.07 -4.43
N LEU A 79 -7.58 -3.78 -3.31
CA LEU A 79 -6.97 -5.07 -3.05
C LEU A 79 -8.07 -6.13 -2.98
N ALA A 80 -7.88 -7.24 -3.68
CA ALA A 80 -8.84 -8.33 -3.68
C ALA A 80 -8.12 -9.68 -3.83
N PRO A 81 -8.75 -10.81 -3.42
CA PRO A 81 -8.26 -12.14 -3.76
C PRO A 81 -8.14 -12.28 -5.29
N ALA A 82 -7.07 -12.91 -5.76
CA ALA A 82 -6.84 -13.12 -7.19
C ALA A 82 -7.90 -14.04 -7.83
N THR A 83 -8.56 -14.87 -7.00
CA THR A 83 -9.64 -15.76 -7.41
C THR A 83 -10.91 -15.38 -6.71
N PRO A 84 -11.97 -14.94 -7.41
CA PRO A 84 -13.26 -14.63 -6.81
C PRO A 84 -13.81 -15.82 -6.00
N GLY A 85 -14.47 -15.53 -4.87
CA GLY A 85 -15.10 -16.54 -4.01
C GLY A 85 -14.12 -17.41 -3.21
N ARG A 86 -12.82 -17.48 -3.54
CA ARG A 86 -11.83 -18.33 -2.87
C ARG A 86 -10.56 -17.56 -2.53
N ASP A 87 -10.15 -17.61 -1.27
CA ASP A 87 -8.85 -17.09 -0.83
C ASP A 87 -7.84 -18.23 -0.69
N ILE A 88 -6.83 -18.21 -1.54
CA ILE A 88 -5.70 -19.15 -1.53
C ILE A 88 -4.40 -18.43 -1.11
N GLY A 89 -4.52 -17.27 -0.46
CA GLY A 89 -3.38 -16.42 -0.12
C GLY A 89 -2.81 -15.62 -1.29
N TRP A 90 -3.44 -15.65 -2.47
CA TRP A 90 -3.05 -14.87 -3.64
C TRP A 90 -3.99 -13.68 -3.80
N TRP A 91 -3.40 -12.50 -3.82
CA TRP A 91 -4.13 -11.24 -3.89
C TRP A 91 -3.62 -10.35 -5.01
N THR A 92 -4.47 -9.48 -5.49
CA THR A 92 -4.15 -8.51 -6.52
C THR A 92 -4.41 -7.09 -6.04
N GLY A 93 -3.48 -6.19 -6.36
CA GLY A 93 -3.68 -4.75 -6.35
C GLY A 93 -4.18 -4.28 -7.71
N SER A 94 -5.25 -3.51 -7.75
CA SER A 94 -5.86 -3.07 -9.00
C SER A 94 -6.55 -1.71 -8.85
N ARG A 95 -6.99 -1.13 -9.97
CA ARG A 95 -7.78 0.10 -9.99
C ARG A 95 -7.11 1.27 -9.24
N LEU A 96 -5.77 1.37 -9.31
CA LEU A 96 -5.06 2.53 -8.80
C LEU A 96 -5.46 3.77 -9.59
N VAL A 97 -5.98 4.76 -8.90
CA VAL A 97 -6.42 6.02 -9.51
C VAL A 97 -6.08 7.20 -8.60
N VAL A 98 -5.73 8.33 -9.21
CA VAL A 98 -5.53 9.62 -8.52
C VAL A 98 -6.25 10.69 -9.33
N ARG A 99 -7.00 11.55 -8.65
CA ARG A 99 -7.67 12.70 -9.26
C ARG A 99 -6.68 13.55 -10.04
N ARG A 100 -7.14 14.10 -11.16
CA ARG A 100 -6.29 14.88 -12.06
C ARG A 100 -5.65 16.09 -11.36
N ASP A 101 -6.46 16.83 -10.59
CA ASP A 101 -6.01 17.99 -9.80
C ASP A 101 -5.04 17.64 -8.66
N ALA A 102 -5.06 16.39 -8.18
CA ALA A 102 -4.19 15.89 -7.11
C ALA A 102 -2.91 15.19 -7.61
N ARG A 103 -2.80 14.89 -8.92
CA ARG A 103 -1.61 14.20 -9.49
C ARG A 103 -0.33 15.04 -9.35
N GLN A 104 -0.44 16.35 -9.44
CA GLN A 104 0.71 17.27 -9.34
C GLN A 104 1.17 17.51 -7.90
N SER A 105 0.30 17.28 -6.92
CA SER A 105 0.62 17.45 -5.48
C SER A 105 1.62 16.40 -4.95
N GLY A 106 2.12 15.54 -5.81
CA GLY A 106 3.20 14.58 -5.59
C GLY A 106 2.93 13.51 -4.52
N GLY A 107 3.16 12.26 -4.88
CA GLY A 107 3.29 11.19 -3.90
C GLY A 107 2.04 10.40 -3.54
N ILE A 108 0.80 10.80 -3.90
CA ILE A 108 -0.42 10.03 -3.56
C ILE A 108 -0.39 8.64 -4.19
N GLY A 109 -0.13 8.53 -5.49
CA GLY A 109 -0.07 7.24 -6.17
C GLY A 109 0.98 6.29 -5.57
N PRO A 110 2.25 6.71 -5.46
CA PRO A 110 3.28 5.94 -4.76
C PRO A 110 2.93 5.55 -3.33
N ALA A 111 2.28 6.44 -2.57
CA ALA A 111 1.89 6.17 -1.20
C ALA A 111 0.75 5.15 -1.11
N LEU A 112 -0.24 5.22 -2.00
CA LEU A 112 -1.31 4.20 -2.12
C LEU A 112 -0.73 2.82 -2.44
N VAL A 113 0.24 2.73 -3.36
CA VAL A 113 0.92 1.46 -3.67
C VAL A 113 1.67 0.91 -2.46
N ARG A 114 2.41 1.76 -1.72
CA ARG A 114 3.11 1.33 -0.49
C ARG A 114 2.13 0.85 0.58
N GLU A 115 1.03 1.56 0.79
CA GLU A 115 0.01 1.17 1.77
C GLU A 115 -0.70 -0.12 1.37
N ALA A 116 -0.94 -0.34 0.06
CA ALA A 116 -1.45 -1.61 -0.45
C ALA A 116 -0.50 -2.76 -0.14
N CYS A 117 0.81 -2.59 -0.37
CA CYS A 117 1.84 -3.57 -0.02
C CYS A 117 1.89 -3.83 1.49
N ALA A 118 1.87 -2.79 2.32
CA ALA A 118 1.86 -2.91 3.77
C ALA A 118 0.60 -3.61 4.28
N THR A 119 -0.55 -3.32 3.69
CA THR A 119 -1.83 -3.99 4.02
C THR A 119 -1.78 -5.47 3.65
N ALA A 120 -1.33 -5.83 2.45
CA ALA A 120 -1.15 -7.21 2.03
C ALA A 120 -0.20 -7.98 2.97
N LEU A 121 0.90 -7.34 3.41
CA LEU A 121 1.85 -7.92 4.37
C LEU A 121 1.18 -8.18 5.74
N ARG A 122 0.46 -7.20 6.29
CA ARG A 122 -0.26 -7.33 7.57
C ARG A 122 -1.33 -8.43 7.54
N MET A 123 -1.99 -8.61 6.41
CA MET A 123 -3.00 -9.64 6.21
C MET A 123 -2.41 -11.05 6.05
N GLY A 124 -1.09 -11.18 5.94
CA GLY A 124 -0.46 -12.47 5.73
C GLY A 124 -0.59 -13.02 4.31
N VAL A 125 -0.87 -12.17 3.32
CA VAL A 125 -0.93 -12.56 1.91
C VAL A 125 0.37 -13.26 1.50
N LEU A 126 0.27 -14.33 0.71
CA LEU A 126 1.42 -15.13 0.27
C LEU A 126 1.97 -14.66 -1.08
N ARG A 127 1.10 -14.17 -1.95
CA ARG A 127 1.46 -13.69 -3.29
C ARG A 127 0.65 -12.43 -3.60
N PHE A 128 1.35 -11.33 -3.90
CA PHE A 128 0.73 -10.05 -4.22
C PHE A 128 1.17 -9.58 -5.60
N GLU A 129 0.22 -9.38 -6.49
CA GLU A 129 0.44 -9.06 -7.89
C GLU A 129 -0.39 -7.85 -8.34
N ALA A 130 0.02 -7.26 -9.45
CA ALA A 130 -0.73 -6.23 -10.15
C ALA A 130 -0.52 -6.34 -11.64
N THR A 131 -1.54 -5.97 -12.42
CA THR A 131 -1.41 -5.73 -13.86
C THR A 131 -1.43 -4.22 -14.06
N VAL A 132 -0.32 -3.69 -14.52
CA VAL A 132 -0.01 -2.26 -14.53
C VAL A 132 0.08 -1.77 -15.97
N GLN A 133 -0.52 -0.64 -16.30
CA GLN A 133 -0.31 -0.01 -17.61
C GLN A 133 1.18 0.25 -17.82
N GLU A 134 1.70 -0.05 -19.01
CA GLU A 134 3.13 0.05 -19.34
C GLU A 134 3.79 1.38 -18.91
N PRO A 135 3.19 2.56 -19.10
CA PRO A 135 3.78 3.83 -18.65
C PRO A 135 4.03 3.90 -17.13
N ASN A 136 3.33 3.11 -16.33
CA ASN A 136 3.48 3.10 -14.87
C ASN A 136 4.51 2.07 -14.37
N GLU A 137 5.06 1.21 -15.24
CA GLU A 137 6.03 0.18 -14.86
C GLU A 137 7.22 0.73 -14.09
N VAL A 138 7.78 1.86 -14.54
CA VAL A 138 8.95 2.50 -13.89
C VAL A 138 8.63 2.87 -12.44
N LEU A 139 7.43 3.40 -12.17
CA LEU A 139 6.99 3.71 -10.81
C LEU A 139 6.97 2.45 -9.94
N PHE A 140 6.35 1.38 -10.41
CA PHE A 140 6.24 0.12 -9.67
C PHE A 140 7.61 -0.52 -9.42
N ARG A 141 8.52 -0.50 -10.39
CA ARG A 141 9.91 -0.95 -10.21
C ARG A 141 10.65 -0.16 -9.10
N ARG A 142 10.49 1.16 -9.05
CA ARG A 142 11.04 2.01 -7.98
C ARG A 142 10.44 1.69 -6.60
N LEU A 143 9.25 1.10 -6.56
CA LEU A 143 8.58 0.64 -5.34
C LEU A 143 8.89 -0.83 -4.99
N GLY A 144 9.87 -1.43 -5.67
CA GLY A 144 10.36 -2.79 -5.39
C GLY A 144 9.57 -3.91 -6.07
N TRP A 145 8.71 -3.58 -7.04
CA TRP A 145 7.99 -4.58 -7.83
C TRP A 145 8.85 -5.13 -8.96
N THR A 146 8.65 -6.40 -9.31
CA THR A 146 9.34 -7.09 -10.39
C THR A 146 8.36 -7.46 -11.49
N ALA A 147 8.68 -7.11 -12.73
CA ALA A 147 7.91 -7.55 -13.89
C ALA A 147 8.20 -9.04 -14.18
N TRP A 148 7.15 -9.79 -14.55
CA TRP A 148 7.27 -11.22 -14.89
C TRP A 148 6.52 -11.59 -16.16
N GLY A 149 5.83 -10.66 -16.81
CA GLY A 149 5.17 -10.89 -18.09
C GLY A 149 4.51 -9.65 -18.63
N ALA A 150 4.21 -9.67 -19.92
CA ALA A 150 3.43 -8.66 -20.61
C ALA A 150 2.02 -9.18 -20.93
N THR A 151 1.06 -8.28 -21.10
CA THR A 151 -0.32 -8.60 -21.51
C THR A 151 -0.97 -7.37 -22.16
N ARG A 152 -2.15 -7.55 -22.73
CA ARG A 152 -2.99 -6.45 -23.21
C ARG A 152 -4.35 -6.53 -22.55
N ILE A 153 -4.89 -5.40 -22.16
CA ILE A 153 -6.26 -5.24 -21.67
C ILE A 153 -6.95 -4.25 -22.60
N GLN A 154 -7.98 -4.69 -23.29
CA GLN A 154 -8.69 -3.90 -24.34
C GLN A 154 -7.70 -3.22 -25.30
N GLY A 155 -6.71 -3.96 -25.80
CA GLY A 155 -5.69 -3.44 -26.72
C GLY A 155 -4.57 -2.62 -26.08
N THR A 156 -4.74 -2.12 -24.86
CA THR A 156 -3.73 -1.32 -24.16
C THR A 156 -2.64 -2.20 -23.56
N PRO A 157 -1.34 -1.89 -23.80
CA PRO A 157 -0.23 -2.64 -23.22
C PRO A 157 -0.18 -2.55 -21.68
N HIS A 158 0.01 -3.71 -21.05
CA HIS A 158 0.15 -3.82 -19.59
C HIS A 158 1.30 -4.77 -19.25
N VAL A 159 1.89 -4.56 -18.08
CA VAL A 159 2.94 -5.39 -17.49
C VAL A 159 2.38 -6.09 -16.25
N ARG A 160 2.57 -7.41 -16.18
CA ARG A 160 2.28 -8.18 -14.96
C ARG A 160 3.43 -8.02 -14.00
N MET A 161 3.15 -7.56 -12.80
CA MET A 161 4.15 -7.27 -11.79
C MET A 161 3.84 -8.00 -10.48
N ARG A 162 4.90 -8.36 -9.75
CA ARG A 162 4.82 -9.03 -8.46
C ARG A 162 5.62 -8.27 -7.42
N TRP A 163 5.05 -8.07 -6.25
CA TRP A 163 5.76 -7.56 -5.10
C TRP A 163 6.34 -8.72 -4.28
N PRO A 164 7.61 -8.67 -3.81
CA PRO A 164 8.31 -9.80 -3.19
C PRO A 164 7.88 -10.03 -1.73
N ILE A 165 6.58 -10.23 -1.49
CA ILE A 165 5.96 -10.27 -0.17
C ILE A 165 6.49 -11.42 0.70
N THR A 166 6.69 -12.61 0.13
CA THR A 166 7.20 -13.76 0.87
C THR A 166 8.59 -13.49 1.41
N ARG A 167 9.50 -13.00 0.55
CA ARG A 167 10.86 -12.65 0.95
C ARG A 167 10.89 -11.59 2.06
N ILE A 168 10.02 -10.60 1.99
CA ILE A 168 9.92 -9.55 3.01
C ILE A 168 9.41 -10.13 4.33
N ARG A 169 8.42 -11.02 4.29
CA ARG A 169 7.92 -11.71 5.50
C ARG A 169 8.99 -12.54 6.16
N ASP A 170 9.78 -13.26 5.39
CA ASP A 170 10.89 -14.08 5.92
C ASP A 170 11.95 -13.21 6.59
N LEU A 171 12.31 -12.08 6.00
CA LEU A 171 13.23 -11.11 6.59
C LEU A 171 12.68 -10.52 7.90
N VAL A 172 11.41 -10.13 7.94
CA VAL A 172 10.77 -9.60 9.16
C VAL A 172 10.71 -10.66 10.25
N ALA A 173 10.43 -11.91 9.92
CA ALA A 173 10.41 -13.02 10.87
C ALA A 173 11.81 -13.29 11.45
N ALA A 174 12.85 -13.33 10.62
CA ALA A 174 14.24 -13.49 11.03
C ALA A 174 14.68 -12.38 12.00
N THR A 175 14.43 -11.12 11.65
CA THR A 175 14.78 -9.97 12.50
C THR A 175 14.06 -10.01 13.85
N LYS A 176 12.78 -10.42 13.89
CA LYS A 176 12.05 -10.59 15.16
C LYS A 176 12.64 -11.71 16.03
N SER A 177 13.07 -12.81 15.42
CA SER A 177 13.71 -13.93 16.13
C SER A 177 15.04 -13.51 16.74
N GLU A 178 15.88 -12.79 15.99
CA GLU A 178 17.15 -12.25 16.46
C GLU A 178 16.98 -11.29 17.64
N LEU A 179 16.03 -10.33 17.52
CA LEU A 179 15.71 -9.40 18.61
C LEU A 179 15.15 -10.12 19.83
N GLY A 180 14.33 -11.14 19.65
CA GLY A 180 13.80 -11.96 20.76
C GLY A 180 14.91 -12.70 21.50
N SER A 181 15.90 -13.24 20.79
CA SER A 181 17.08 -13.89 21.39
C SER A 181 17.91 -12.90 22.20
N LEU A 182 18.22 -11.73 21.64
CA LEU A 182 19.00 -10.69 22.34
C LEU A 182 18.31 -10.20 23.62
N VAL A 183 16.99 -10.04 23.60
CA VAL A 183 16.23 -9.64 24.80
C VAL A 183 16.19 -10.77 25.84
N GLY A 184 16.16 -12.03 25.40
CA GLY A 184 16.25 -13.21 26.27
C GLY A 184 17.57 -13.25 27.02
N ASP A 185 18.67 -13.08 26.30
CA ASP A 185 20.05 -13.09 26.89
C ASP A 185 20.22 -11.93 27.89
N LEU A 186 19.73 -10.74 27.62
CA LEU A 186 19.79 -9.60 28.53
C LEU A 186 18.99 -9.81 29.83
N ARG A 187 17.96 -10.68 29.82
CA ARG A 187 17.20 -11.03 31.03
C ARG A 187 17.88 -12.10 31.88
N GLN A 188 18.71 -12.96 31.28
CA GLN A 188 19.45 -14.00 31.99
C GLN A 188 20.70 -13.44 32.68
N ASP A 189 21.29 -12.37 32.17
CA ASP A 189 22.48 -11.72 32.71
C ASP A 189 22.18 -10.64 33.77
N SER A 190 20.96 -10.55 34.31
CA SER A 190 20.62 -9.59 35.36
C SER A 190 21.11 -10.12 36.72
N PRO A 191 22.19 -9.56 37.34
CA PRO A 191 22.77 -10.04 38.59
C PRO A 191 21.97 -9.64 39.84
N PHE A 192 20.72 -9.19 39.70
CA PHE A 192 19.85 -8.84 40.82
C PHE A 192 18.78 -9.89 41.05
N ALA A 193 19.23 -11.12 41.44
CA ALA A 193 18.42 -12.01 42.27
C ALA A 193 18.62 -11.58 43.71
N LEU A 194 17.74 -10.80 44.25
CA LEU A 194 17.68 -10.46 45.67
C LEU A 194 17.36 -11.75 46.44
N GLY A 195 18.34 -12.17 47.27
CA GLY A 195 18.12 -13.10 48.38
C GLY A 195 17.39 -12.38 49.52
#